data_380f54f84f5a89d75c8a349148112e45
#
_entry.id   380f54f84f5a89d75c8a349148112e45
#
_cell.length_a   1.000
_cell.length_b   1.000
_cell.length_c   1.000
_cell.angle_alpha   90.00
_cell.angle_beta   90.00
_cell.angle_gamma   90.00
#
_symmetry.space_group_name_H-M   'P 1'
#
loop_
_entity.id
_entity.type
_entity.pdbx_description
1 polymer ?
#
loop_
_entity_poly.entity_id
_entity_poly.type
_entity_poly.pdbx_seq_one_letter_code
_entity_poly.pdbx_strand_id
1 'polypeptide(L)'
;MTEPGVTSGGGPARPVRILAHRGLARDGDENTLAAFRAAREAGATWIETDVNTTADGEVLTLHDPDLSRVAGVAGVVGQMDSADVDAVRLRHGERIPTVGAALREFPDAPFNIDVKDEGSVAALPREILAAGAADRVLVTSFSESRRRRALSKLPRGVSSSAGYGGIAVFKALSLCIPARLCSLVWPVIARTIRPWIAEFGAMQVPEAHRVGPVTVRVVSRRFLDAAHRCGLRVDVWTVDDPWDMSRLVDLGVDGIVTNRADVAVSVLRDRGIAQG
;
A
#
# COMPACT_ATOMS: atom_id res chain seq x y z
N MET A 1 -33.04 34.74 7.83
CA MET A 1 -31.75 34.65 8.54
C MET A 1 -31.02 33.47 7.92
N THR A 2 -30.12 33.74 6.97
CA THR A 2 -29.31 32.77 6.23
C THR A 2 -28.03 32.58 7.02
N GLU A 3 -27.72 31.33 7.40
CA GLU A 3 -26.46 30.97 8.02
C GLU A 3 -25.31 31.19 7.08
N PRO A 4 -24.16 31.72 7.55
CA PRO A 4 -22.98 31.90 6.70
C PRO A 4 -22.30 30.56 6.46
N GLY A 5 -22.19 30.19 5.18
CA GLY A 5 -21.45 29.02 4.72
C GLY A 5 -19.98 29.04 5.18
N VAL A 6 -19.57 27.99 5.85
CA VAL A 6 -18.19 27.69 6.19
C VAL A 6 -17.44 27.42 4.88
N THR A 7 -16.71 28.40 4.37
CA THR A 7 -15.74 28.20 3.30
C THR A 7 -14.55 27.44 3.88
N SER A 8 -14.49 26.15 3.63
CA SER A 8 -13.28 25.35 3.83
C SER A 8 -12.22 25.84 2.88
N GLY A 9 -11.15 26.44 3.40
CA GLY A 9 -9.94 26.80 2.65
C GLY A 9 -9.22 25.51 2.20
N GLY A 10 -9.66 24.94 1.07
CA GLY A 10 -9.05 23.78 0.45
C GLY A 10 -8.35 24.23 -0.83
N GLY A 11 -7.04 24.02 -0.92
CA GLY A 11 -6.38 23.85 -2.21
C GLY A 11 -7.07 22.72 -3.01
N PRO A 12 -6.80 22.55 -4.32
CA PRO A 12 -7.44 21.52 -5.12
C PRO A 12 -7.30 20.16 -4.41
N ALA A 13 -8.43 19.49 -4.23
CA ALA A 13 -8.46 18.17 -3.56
C ALA A 13 -7.52 17.24 -4.31
N ARG A 14 -6.60 16.58 -3.58
CA ARG A 14 -5.71 15.59 -4.18
C ARG A 14 -6.55 14.46 -4.76
N PRO A 15 -6.22 13.96 -5.96
CA PRO A 15 -6.90 12.79 -6.50
C PRO A 15 -6.79 11.60 -5.52
N VAL A 16 -7.90 10.89 -5.32
CA VAL A 16 -7.95 9.72 -4.42
C VAL A 16 -7.44 8.49 -5.18
N ARG A 17 -6.46 7.79 -4.62
CA ARG A 17 -5.96 6.53 -5.16
C ARG A 17 -6.88 5.36 -4.83
N ILE A 18 -7.11 4.49 -5.80
CA ILE A 18 -7.74 3.19 -5.57
C ILE A 18 -6.66 2.13 -5.72
N LEU A 19 -6.25 1.55 -4.60
CA LEU A 19 -5.25 0.49 -4.54
C LEU A 19 -5.99 -0.85 -4.45
N ALA A 20 -5.97 -1.61 -5.54
CA ALA A 20 -6.61 -2.93 -5.58
C ALA A 20 -5.78 -3.93 -4.76
N HIS A 21 -6.24 -4.25 -3.56
CA HIS A 21 -5.58 -5.14 -2.60
C HIS A 21 -5.44 -6.54 -3.18
N ARG A 22 -4.22 -6.93 -3.52
CA ARG A 22 -3.87 -8.18 -4.21
C ARG A 22 -4.59 -8.35 -5.56
N GLY A 23 -4.90 -7.23 -6.23
CA GLY A 23 -5.73 -7.19 -7.43
C GLY A 23 -7.23 -7.18 -7.16
N LEU A 24 -8.04 -7.58 -8.15
CA LEU A 24 -9.50 -7.75 -8.00
C LEU A 24 -9.86 -9.23 -8.19
N ALA A 25 -9.90 -9.97 -7.09
CA ALA A 25 -10.11 -11.42 -7.06
C ALA A 25 -11.47 -11.75 -6.41
N ARG A 26 -12.58 -11.37 -7.08
CA ARG A 26 -13.93 -11.58 -6.52
C ARG A 26 -14.23 -13.06 -6.27
N ASP A 27 -14.06 -13.88 -7.31
CA ASP A 27 -14.34 -15.30 -7.31
C ASP A 27 -13.12 -16.09 -7.86
N GLY A 28 -11.92 -15.51 -7.74
CA GLY A 28 -10.68 -16.01 -8.31
C GLY A 28 -9.52 -16.00 -7.31
N ASP A 29 -8.34 -16.15 -7.86
CA ASP A 29 -7.10 -16.20 -7.08
C ASP A 29 -6.48 -14.80 -6.94
N GLU A 30 -6.20 -14.38 -5.71
CA GLU A 30 -5.51 -13.13 -5.38
C GLU A 30 -4.05 -13.14 -5.82
N ASN A 31 -3.44 -11.95 -5.98
CA ASN A 31 -2.01 -11.80 -6.33
C ASN A 31 -1.65 -12.50 -7.66
N THR A 32 -2.57 -12.54 -8.63
CA THR A 32 -2.36 -13.15 -9.95
C THR A 32 -2.41 -12.11 -11.06
N LEU A 33 -1.85 -12.44 -12.23
CA LEU A 33 -1.94 -11.56 -13.40
C LEU A 33 -3.41 -11.34 -13.82
N ALA A 34 -4.27 -12.35 -13.67
CA ALA A 34 -5.70 -12.23 -13.92
C ALA A 34 -6.36 -11.24 -12.97
N ALA A 35 -6.08 -11.32 -11.65
CA ALA A 35 -6.60 -10.38 -10.66
C ALA A 35 -6.11 -8.94 -10.90
N PHE A 36 -4.85 -8.77 -11.31
CA PHE A 36 -4.29 -7.45 -11.63
C PHE A 36 -4.94 -6.85 -12.88
N ARG A 37 -5.18 -7.66 -13.90
CA ARG A 37 -5.90 -7.24 -15.11
C ARG A 37 -7.33 -6.83 -14.79
N ALA A 38 -8.05 -7.65 -14.04
CA ALA A 38 -9.41 -7.33 -13.60
C ALA A 38 -9.48 -6.03 -12.79
N ALA A 39 -8.49 -5.76 -11.94
CA ALA A 39 -8.39 -4.51 -11.20
C ALA A 39 -8.22 -3.31 -12.14
N ARG A 40 -7.34 -3.40 -13.13
CA ARG A 40 -7.12 -2.33 -14.13
C ARG A 40 -8.34 -2.10 -15.00
N GLU A 41 -8.99 -3.16 -15.46
CA GLU A 41 -10.22 -3.09 -16.25
C GLU A 41 -11.37 -2.47 -15.44
N ALA A 42 -11.44 -2.71 -14.14
CA ALA A 42 -12.40 -2.07 -13.26
C ALA A 42 -12.11 -0.58 -13.02
N GLY A 43 -10.90 -0.10 -13.37
CA GLY A 43 -10.50 1.29 -13.22
C GLY A 43 -9.68 1.59 -11.96
N ALA A 44 -9.14 0.58 -11.28
CA ALA A 44 -8.20 0.80 -10.18
C ALA A 44 -6.97 1.58 -10.68
N THR A 45 -6.55 2.58 -9.91
CA THR A 45 -5.41 3.42 -10.29
C THR A 45 -4.08 2.80 -9.88
N TRP A 46 -4.07 1.97 -8.83
CA TRP A 46 -2.91 1.25 -8.32
C TRP A 46 -3.20 -0.23 -8.15
N ILE A 47 -2.20 -1.08 -8.40
CA ILE A 47 -2.20 -2.48 -8.00
C ILE A 47 -1.45 -2.59 -6.68
N GLU A 48 -2.07 -3.18 -5.68
CA GLU A 48 -1.38 -3.53 -4.44
C GLU A 48 -1.07 -5.02 -4.47
N THR A 49 0.12 -5.39 -3.98
CA THR A 49 0.59 -6.78 -3.91
C THR A 49 1.61 -6.97 -2.81
N ASP A 50 1.70 -8.20 -2.32
CA ASP A 50 2.68 -8.65 -1.35
C ASP A 50 3.75 -9.50 -2.05
N VAL A 51 4.97 -9.53 -1.53
CA VAL A 51 6.02 -10.38 -2.09
C VAL A 51 6.69 -11.28 -1.06
N ASN A 52 6.87 -12.54 -1.43
CA ASN A 52 7.71 -13.53 -0.78
C ASN A 52 8.69 -14.12 -1.79
N THR A 53 9.81 -14.69 -1.32
CA THR A 53 10.91 -15.14 -2.17
C THR A 53 11.12 -16.65 -2.02
N THR A 54 11.35 -17.34 -3.13
CA THR A 54 11.69 -18.78 -3.16
C THR A 54 13.11 -19.04 -2.63
N ALA A 55 13.45 -20.30 -2.39
CA ALA A 55 14.78 -20.70 -1.92
C ALA A 55 15.90 -20.31 -2.91
N ASP A 56 15.64 -20.38 -4.21
CA ASP A 56 16.56 -20.01 -5.29
C ASP A 56 16.51 -18.51 -5.66
N GLY A 57 15.67 -17.70 -4.98
CA GLY A 57 15.70 -16.24 -5.04
C GLY A 57 14.73 -15.56 -6.01
N GLU A 58 13.74 -16.28 -6.55
CA GLU A 58 12.64 -15.69 -7.34
C GLU A 58 11.65 -14.97 -6.44
N VAL A 59 11.25 -13.75 -6.82
CA VAL A 59 10.29 -12.93 -6.06
C VAL A 59 8.90 -13.12 -6.62
N LEU A 60 8.03 -13.71 -5.81
CA LEU A 60 6.66 -14.04 -6.16
C LEU A 60 5.66 -13.02 -5.60
N THR A 61 4.56 -12.79 -6.31
CA THR A 61 3.43 -12.04 -5.76
C THR A 61 2.60 -12.96 -4.89
N LEU A 62 2.85 -12.93 -3.58
CA LEU A 62 2.24 -13.85 -2.61
C LEU A 62 2.23 -13.23 -1.21
N HIS A 63 1.09 -13.30 -0.52
CA HIS A 63 0.96 -12.74 0.82
C HIS A 63 1.54 -13.66 1.90
N ASP A 64 1.06 -14.91 1.95
CA ASP A 64 1.47 -15.86 2.97
C ASP A 64 2.74 -16.60 2.53
N PRO A 65 3.68 -16.90 3.43
CA PRO A 65 4.83 -17.72 3.10
C PRO A 65 4.44 -19.18 2.84
N ASP A 66 3.24 -19.61 3.26
CA ASP A 66 2.70 -20.97 3.13
C ASP A 66 1.60 -21.01 2.05
N LEU A 67 1.60 -22.09 1.25
CA LEU A 67 0.69 -22.27 0.12
C LEU A 67 -0.68 -22.85 0.50
N SER A 68 -0.87 -23.28 1.74
CA SER A 68 -2.08 -24.02 2.16
C SER A 68 -3.37 -23.23 1.94
N ARG A 69 -3.37 -21.90 2.22
CA ARG A 69 -4.56 -21.06 2.06
C ARG A 69 -4.91 -20.85 0.59
N VAL A 70 -3.94 -20.53 -0.22
CA VAL A 70 -4.17 -20.11 -1.62
C VAL A 70 -4.19 -21.26 -2.62
N ALA A 71 -3.47 -22.36 -2.33
CA ALA A 71 -3.38 -23.53 -3.23
C ALA A 71 -3.91 -24.84 -2.62
N GLY A 72 -4.14 -24.89 -1.30
CA GLY A 72 -4.58 -26.12 -0.63
C GLY A 72 -3.50 -27.19 -0.51
N VAL A 73 -2.24 -26.84 -0.78
CA VAL A 73 -1.08 -27.73 -0.65
C VAL A 73 -0.15 -27.24 0.46
N ALA A 74 0.48 -28.14 1.17
CA ALA A 74 1.49 -27.79 2.16
C ALA A 74 2.79 -27.38 1.45
N GLY A 75 3.41 -26.29 1.87
CA GLY A 75 4.68 -25.83 1.35
C GLY A 75 5.00 -24.41 1.80
N VAL A 76 6.22 -24.18 2.25
CA VAL A 76 6.73 -22.85 2.59
C VAL A 76 7.61 -22.38 1.43
N VAL A 77 7.18 -21.33 0.75
CA VAL A 77 7.79 -20.83 -0.49
C VAL A 77 9.29 -20.57 -0.34
N GLY A 78 9.73 -20.01 0.80
CA GLY A 78 11.15 -19.80 1.06
C GLY A 78 11.99 -21.08 1.24
N GLN A 79 11.35 -22.25 1.19
CA GLN A 79 12.02 -23.57 1.23
C GLN A 79 11.84 -24.36 -0.07
N MET A 80 11.20 -23.77 -1.07
CA MET A 80 10.91 -24.39 -2.37
C MET A 80 11.68 -23.65 -3.48
N ASP A 81 12.12 -24.39 -4.48
CA ASP A 81 12.67 -23.76 -5.68
C ASP A 81 11.56 -23.21 -6.57
N SER A 82 11.87 -22.22 -7.38
CA SER A 82 10.90 -21.56 -8.26
C SER A 82 10.21 -22.53 -9.22
N ALA A 83 10.90 -23.55 -9.70
CA ALA A 83 10.36 -24.59 -10.56
C ALA A 83 9.24 -25.40 -9.86
N ASP A 84 9.41 -25.71 -8.56
CA ASP A 84 8.41 -26.43 -7.77
C ASP A 84 7.17 -25.55 -7.54
N VAL A 85 7.38 -24.25 -7.28
CA VAL A 85 6.26 -23.30 -7.10
C VAL A 85 5.51 -23.05 -8.41
N ASP A 86 6.20 -22.99 -9.55
CA ASP A 86 5.55 -22.83 -10.87
C ASP A 86 4.65 -24.04 -11.24
N ALA A 87 4.95 -25.22 -10.72
CA ALA A 87 4.09 -26.40 -10.87
C ALA A 87 2.79 -26.31 -10.05
N VAL A 88 2.74 -25.50 -8.99
CA VAL A 88 1.56 -25.34 -8.15
C VAL A 88 0.47 -24.57 -8.90
N ARG A 89 -0.78 -25.00 -8.67
CA ARG A 89 -1.97 -24.24 -9.09
C ARG A 89 -2.69 -23.72 -7.86
N LEU A 90 -3.10 -22.47 -7.94
CA LEU A 90 -3.98 -21.86 -6.97
C LEU A 90 -5.38 -22.49 -7.04
N ARG A 91 -6.25 -22.17 -6.07
CA ARG A 91 -7.55 -22.85 -5.91
C ARG A 91 -8.47 -22.73 -7.15
N HIS A 92 -8.34 -21.66 -7.92
CA HIS A 92 -9.12 -21.43 -9.15
C HIS A 92 -8.31 -21.67 -10.42
N GLY A 93 -7.12 -22.27 -10.31
CA GLY A 93 -6.32 -22.75 -11.42
C GLY A 93 -5.25 -21.80 -11.92
N GLU A 94 -5.16 -20.59 -11.39
CA GLU A 94 -4.10 -19.63 -11.73
C GLU A 94 -2.73 -20.09 -11.21
N ARG A 95 -1.67 -19.47 -11.74
CA ARG A 95 -0.29 -19.62 -11.25
C ARG A 95 0.07 -18.46 -10.35
N ILE A 96 1.06 -18.65 -9.49
CA ILE A 96 1.67 -17.59 -8.72
C ILE A 96 2.69 -16.88 -9.64
N PRO A 97 2.46 -15.62 -10.05
CA PRO A 97 3.41 -14.93 -10.92
C PRO A 97 4.62 -14.40 -10.14
N THR A 98 5.74 -14.25 -10.83
CA THR A 98 6.83 -13.45 -10.31
C THR A 98 6.47 -11.96 -10.35
N VAL A 99 7.02 -11.16 -9.42
CA VAL A 99 6.81 -9.71 -9.43
C VAL A 99 7.38 -9.09 -10.71
N GLY A 100 8.49 -9.62 -11.23
CA GLY A 100 9.06 -9.19 -12.50
C GLY A 100 8.11 -9.41 -13.67
N ALA A 101 7.41 -10.55 -13.72
CA ALA A 101 6.37 -10.81 -14.74
C ALA A 101 5.22 -9.81 -14.61
N ALA A 102 4.73 -9.56 -13.39
CA ALA A 102 3.67 -8.58 -13.15
C ALA A 102 4.08 -7.16 -13.59
N LEU A 103 5.27 -6.72 -13.22
CA LEU A 103 5.76 -5.39 -13.60
C LEU A 103 5.92 -5.22 -15.12
N ARG A 104 6.29 -6.28 -15.85
CA ARG A 104 6.41 -6.25 -17.33
C ARG A 104 5.05 -6.35 -18.03
N GLU A 105 4.11 -7.13 -17.48
CA GLU A 105 2.76 -7.27 -18.03
C GLU A 105 1.96 -5.95 -17.96
N PHE A 106 2.20 -5.15 -16.91
CA PHE A 106 1.48 -3.90 -16.66
C PHE A 106 2.46 -2.71 -16.61
N PRO A 107 3.08 -2.32 -17.75
CA PRO A 107 4.14 -1.30 -17.77
C PRO A 107 3.65 0.09 -17.36
N ASP A 108 2.37 0.39 -17.56
CA ASP A 108 1.77 1.68 -17.23
C ASP A 108 1.06 1.71 -15.87
N ALA A 109 1.03 0.57 -15.15
CA ALA A 109 0.36 0.50 -13.86
C ALA A 109 1.32 0.83 -12.72
N PRO A 110 0.92 1.73 -11.79
CA PRO A 110 1.65 1.89 -10.54
C PRO A 110 1.39 0.68 -9.62
N PHE A 111 2.45 0.24 -8.93
CA PHE A 111 2.40 -0.87 -7.98
C PHE A 111 2.75 -0.43 -6.57
N ASN A 112 1.94 -0.84 -5.60
CA ASN A 112 2.25 -0.82 -4.18
C ASN A 112 2.72 -2.22 -3.77
N ILE A 113 3.98 -2.36 -3.35
CA ILE A 113 4.61 -3.68 -3.10
C ILE A 113 5.04 -3.78 -1.64
N ASP A 114 4.42 -4.71 -0.89
CA ASP A 114 4.77 -4.99 0.51
C ASP A 114 5.81 -6.12 0.62
N VAL A 115 6.97 -5.79 1.17
CA VAL A 115 8.10 -6.70 1.38
C VAL A 115 7.85 -7.55 2.63
N LYS A 116 7.45 -8.82 2.46
CA LYS A 116 7.07 -9.71 3.56
C LYS A 116 8.25 -10.45 4.20
N ASP A 117 9.24 -10.85 3.42
CA ASP A 117 10.33 -11.70 3.86
C ASP A 117 11.71 -11.07 3.69
N GLU A 118 12.73 -11.76 4.16
CA GLU A 118 14.10 -11.30 4.13
C GLU A 118 14.75 -11.49 2.75
N GLY A 119 14.35 -12.53 2.00
CA GLY A 119 14.82 -12.79 0.64
C GLY A 119 14.49 -11.65 -0.31
N SER A 120 13.27 -11.12 -0.21
CA SER A 120 12.79 -10.01 -1.04
C SER A 120 13.57 -8.70 -0.83
N VAL A 121 14.26 -8.52 0.30
CA VAL A 121 15.08 -7.31 0.54
C VAL A 121 16.15 -7.07 -0.51
N ALA A 122 16.75 -8.13 -1.02
CA ALA A 122 17.78 -8.04 -2.07
C ALA A 122 17.21 -8.30 -3.46
N ALA A 123 16.24 -9.17 -3.58
CA ALA A 123 15.73 -9.64 -4.86
C ALA A 123 14.73 -8.65 -5.48
N LEU A 124 13.78 -8.11 -4.72
CA LEU A 124 12.79 -7.15 -5.24
C LEU A 124 13.42 -5.91 -5.90
N PRO A 125 14.43 -5.23 -5.32
CA PRO A 125 15.08 -4.10 -6.01
C PRO A 125 15.64 -4.46 -7.38
N ARG A 126 16.18 -5.67 -7.55
CA ARG A 126 16.69 -6.13 -8.86
C ARG A 126 15.57 -6.26 -9.89
N GLU A 127 14.44 -6.84 -9.49
CA GLU A 127 13.26 -6.99 -10.37
C GLU A 127 12.66 -5.63 -10.75
N ILE A 128 12.57 -4.69 -9.80
CA ILE A 128 12.10 -3.32 -10.07
C ILE A 128 13.00 -2.62 -11.10
N LEU A 129 14.32 -2.73 -10.94
CA LEU A 129 15.29 -2.12 -11.85
C LEU A 129 15.28 -2.79 -13.23
N ALA A 130 15.24 -4.12 -13.27
CA ALA A 130 15.17 -4.88 -14.52
C ALA A 130 13.91 -4.61 -15.34
N ALA A 131 12.79 -4.31 -14.65
CA ALA A 131 11.52 -3.94 -15.28
C ALA A 131 11.42 -2.43 -15.60
N GLY A 132 12.44 -1.61 -15.25
CA GLY A 132 12.38 -0.15 -15.41
C GLY A 132 11.25 0.51 -14.63
N ALA A 133 10.85 -0.07 -13.47
CA ALA A 133 9.64 0.30 -12.75
C ALA A 133 9.86 1.25 -11.57
N ALA A 134 11.07 1.79 -11.38
CA ALA A 134 11.44 2.56 -10.20
C ALA A 134 10.61 3.83 -9.96
N ASP A 135 10.07 4.41 -11.00
CA ASP A 135 9.25 5.65 -10.99
C ASP A 135 7.76 5.40 -10.68
N ARG A 136 7.30 4.14 -10.82
CA ARG A 136 5.90 3.74 -10.67
C ARG A 136 5.67 2.69 -9.57
N VAL A 137 6.64 2.47 -8.70
CA VAL A 137 6.49 1.59 -7.54
C VAL A 137 6.48 2.40 -6.25
N LEU A 138 5.67 1.95 -5.30
CA LEU A 138 5.69 2.34 -3.91
C LEU A 138 6.10 1.12 -3.08
N VAL A 139 7.27 1.19 -2.45
CA VAL A 139 7.78 0.08 -1.64
C VAL A 139 7.38 0.28 -0.19
N THR A 140 6.73 -0.73 0.37
CA THR A 140 6.33 -0.75 1.78
C THR A 140 6.83 -2.01 2.48
N SER A 141 6.85 -1.99 3.79
CA SER A 141 6.98 -3.14 4.67
C SER A 141 6.56 -2.74 6.08
N PHE A 142 5.91 -3.63 6.79
CA PHE A 142 5.66 -3.44 8.23
C PHE A 142 6.96 -3.38 9.04
N SER A 143 8.04 -4.03 8.54
CA SER A 143 9.39 -3.98 9.13
C SER A 143 10.19 -2.79 8.58
N GLU A 144 10.47 -1.80 9.41
CA GLU A 144 11.33 -0.67 9.03
C GLU A 144 12.74 -1.12 8.60
N SER A 145 13.26 -2.17 9.20
CA SER A 145 14.57 -2.70 8.83
C SER A 145 14.57 -3.27 7.41
N ARG A 146 13.58 -4.10 7.06
CA ARG A 146 13.42 -4.65 5.69
C ARG A 146 13.22 -3.53 4.69
N ARG A 147 12.26 -2.62 4.96
CA ARG A 147 11.95 -1.47 4.11
C ARG A 147 13.20 -0.64 3.81
N ARG A 148 13.93 -0.22 4.86
CA ARG A 148 15.15 0.59 4.72
C ARG A 148 16.22 -0.09 3.90
N ARG A 149 16.44 -1.39 4.12
CA ARG A 149 17.46 -2.17 3.36
C ARG A 149 17.06 -2.39 1.91
N ALA A 150 15.77 -2.62 1.62
CA ALA A 150 15.29 -2.70 0.24
C ALA A 150 15.46 -1.36 -0.48
N LEU A 151 15.01 -0.25 0.14
CA LEU A 151 15.15 1.10 -0.41
C LEU A 151 16.61 1.52 -0.63
N SER A 152 17.54 1.06 0.21
CA SER A 152 18.96 1.39 0.04
C SER A 152 19.60 0.81 -1.25
N LYS A 153 18.91 -0.13 -1.90
CA LYS A 153 19.32 -0.77 -3.15
C LYS A 153 18.61 -0.20 -4.39
N LEU A 154 17.72 0.77 -4.20
CA LEU A 154 16.96 1.45 -5.23
C LEU A 154 17.49 2.88 -5.44
N PRO A 155 17.24 3.49 -6.60
CA PRO A 155 17.54 4.90 -6.83
C PRO A 155 16.86 5.80 -5.78
N ARG A 156 17.49 6.94 -5.51
CA ARG A 156 16.88 7.96 -4.64
C ARG A 156 15.58 8.45 -5.26
N GLY A 157 14.57 8.64 -4.42
CA GLY A 157 13.28 9.16 -4.86
C GLY A 157 12.23 8.09 -5.18
N VAL A 158 12.58 6.79 -5.12
CA VAL A 158 11.55 5.73 -5.19
C VAL A 158 10.56 5.93 -4.05
N SER A 159 9.27 5.91 -4.39
CA SER A 159 8.19 6.15 -3.44
C SER A 159 8.15 5.07 -2.36
N SER A 160 7.84 5.47 -1.13
CA SER A 160 7.74 4.53 -0.02
C SER A 160 6.67 4.96 0.98
N SER A 161 6.02 3.98 1.59
CA SER A 161 5.12 4.15 2.73
C SER A 161 5.83 3.76 4.04
N ALA A 162 5.49 4.46 5.11
CA ALA A 162 6.06 4.18 6.44
C ALA A 162 5.69 2.78 6.94
N GLY A 163 6.62 2.12 7.62
CA GLY A 163 6.32 0.96 8.47
C GLY A 163 5.76 1.39 9.83
N TYR A 164 5.53 0.42 10.71
CA TYR A 164 4.93 0.67 12.04
C TYR A 164 5.65 1.76 12.84
N GLY A 165 6.99 1.77 12.83
CA GLY A 165 7.78 2.76 13.56
C GLY A 165 7.53 4.19 13.08
N GLY A 166 7.54 4.40 11.77
CA GLY A 166 7.26 5.71 11.17
C GLY A 166 5.85 6.20 11.46
N ILE A 167 4.86 5.30 11.34
CA ILE A 167 3.46 5.60 11.65
C ILE A 167 3.31 5.97 13.13
N ALA A 168 3.92 5.21 14.06
CA ALA A 168 3.83 5.47 15.48
C ALA A 168 4.42 6.83 15.87
N VAL A 169 5.61 7.16 15.34
CA VAL A 169 6.25 8.47 15.57
C VAL A 169 5.38 9.60 15.03
N PHE A 170 4.86 9.47 13.81
CA PHE A 170 4.01 10.50 13.23
C PHE A 170 2.67 10.63 13.97
N LYS A 171 2.08 9.52 14.39
CA LYS A 171 0.85 9.53 15.18
C LYS A 171 1.05 10.26 16.51
N ALA A 172 2.14 9.97 17.23
CA ALA A 172 2.48 10.68 18.46
C ALA A 172 2.67 12.19 18.21
N LEU A 173 3.40 12.58 17.17
CA LEU A 173 3.53 13.98 16.75
C LEU A 173 2.16 14.63 16.55
N SER A 174 1.28 13.99 15.79
CA SER A 174 -0.06 14.52 15.49
C SER A 174 -0.96 14.70 16.71
N LEU A 175 -0.71 13.94 17.78
CA LEU A 175 -1.44 14.06 19.05
C LEU A 175 -0.86 15.16 19.95
N CYS A 176 0.47 15.34 19.96
CA CYS A 176 1.15 16.25 20.86
C CYS A 176 1.26 17.69 20.32
N ILE A 177 1.30 17.85 18.99
CA ILE A 177 1.56 19.15 18.34
C ILE A 177 0.36 19.57 17.48
N PRO A 178 -0.07 20.84 17.55
CA PRO A 178 -1.10 21.36 16.64
C PRO A 178 -0.72 21.15 15.17
N ALA A 179 -1.66 20.71 14.33
CA ALA A 179 -1.40 20.37 12.93
C ALA A 179 -0.66 21.47 12.15
N ARG A 180 -0.97 22.75 12.44
CA ARG A 180 -0.31 23.92 11.82
C ARG A 180 1.20 24.00 12.11
N LEU A 181 1.68 23.39 13.19
CA LEU A 181 3.10 23.39 13.56
C LEU A 181 3.83 22.13 13.10
N CYS A 182 3.07 21.08 12.69
CA CYS A 182 3.68 19.82 12.27
C CYS A 182 4.62 20.00 11.09
N SER A 183 4.31 20.85 10.13
CA SER A 183 5.17 21.14 8.97
C SER A 183 6.52 21.79 9.34
N LEU A 184 6.59 22.46 10.47
CA LEU A 184 7.85 23.08 10.97
C LEU A 184 8.71 22.06 11.73
N VAL A 185 8.06 21.17 12.47
CA VAL A 185 8.73 20.22 13.38
C VAL A 185 9.09 18.91 12.66
N TRP A 186 8.24 18.46 11.75
CA TRP A 186 8.41 17.18 11.05
C TRP A 186 9.75 17.03 10.31
N PRO A 187 10.25 18.00 9.55
CA PRO A 187 11.54 17.87 8.85
C PRO A 187 12.71 17.61 9.81
N VAL A 188 12.69 18.21 11.01
CA VAL A 188 13.70 18.00 12.02
C VAL A 188 13.62 16.59 12.60
N ILE A 189 12.39 16.14 12.95
CA ILE A 189 12.15 14.79 13.47
C ILE A 189 12.54 13.76 12.38
N ALA A 190 12.07 13.91 11.16
CA ALA A 190 12.35 12.99 10.05
C ALA A 190 13.87 12.86 9.82
N ARG A 191 14.61 13.97 9.87
CA ARG A 191 16.08 13.94 9.77
C ARG A 191 16.72 13.20 10.93
N THR A 192 16.22 13.41 12.16
CA THR A 192 16.76 12.77 13.38
C THR A 192 16.53 11.26 13.38
N ILE A 193 15.35 10.80 12.95
CA ILE A 193 15.00 9.37 12.94
C ILE A 193 15.51 8.62 11.70
N ARG A 194 16.04 9.32 10.71
CA ARG A 194 16.49 8.74 9.42
C ARG A 194 17.43 7.53 9.54
N PRO A 195 18.33 7.43 10.55
CA PRO A 195 19.15 6.24 10.72
C PRO A 195 18.37 4.96 10.97
N TRP A 196 17.15 5.06 11.53
CA TRP A 196 16.31 3.92 11.88
C TRP A 196 15.08 3.79 10.99
N ILE A 197 14.52 4.93 10.54
CA ILE A 197 13.30 5.02 9.73
C ILE A 197 13.63 5.73 8.43
N ALA A 198 13.61 5.02 7.29
CA ALA A 198 13.82 5.63 5.98
C ALA A 198 12.74 6.67 5.65
N GLU A 199 13.08 7.64 4.81
CA GLU A 199 12.12 8.62 4.32
C GLU A 199 10.89 7.95 3.70
N PHE A 200 9.74 8.60 3.84
CA PHE A 200 8.48 8.14 3.26
C PHE A 200 7.61 9.33 2.85
N GLY A 201 6.84 9.13 1.78
CA GLY A 201 5.86 10.10 1.28
C GLY A 201 4.42 9.69 1.56
N ALA A 202 4.21 8.47 2.08
CA ALA A 202 2.90 7.94 2.38
C ALA A 202 2.87 7.18 3.71
N MET A 203 1.68 7.05 4.27
CA MET A 203 1.37 6.18 5.41
C MET A 203 0.16 5.34 5.04
N GLN A 204 0.32 4.02 5.10
CA GLN A 204 -0.77 3.07 4.88
C GLN A 204 -1.20 2.53 6.24
N VAL A 205 -2.41 2.86 6.66
CA VAL A 205 -2.87 2.62 8.03
C VAL A 205 -4.26 1.97 8.06
N PRO A 206 -4.54 1.11 9.07
CA PRO A 206 -5.92 0.75 9.34
C PRO A 206 -6.69 1.98 9.88
N GLU A 207 -7.99 2.03 9.66
CA GLU A 207 -8.80 3.11 10.25
C GLU A 207 -8.66 3.15 11.77
N ALA A 208 -8.70 1.97 12.38
CA ALA A 208 -8.49 1.79 13.82
C ALA A 208 -7.63 0.56 14.07
N HIS A 209 -6.86 0.58 15.14
CA HIS A 209 -6.02 -0.55 15.56
C HIS A 209 -6.33 -0.95 17.00
N ARG A 210 -6.44 -2.24 17.24
CA ARG A 210 -6.70 -2.78 18.57
C ARG A 210 -5.38 -3.03 19.32
N VAL A 211 -5.24 -2.39 20.48
CA VAL A 211 -4.10 -2.57 21.39
C VAL A 211 -4.63 -3.14 22.70
N GLY A 212 -4.53 -4.44 22.89
CA GLY A 212 -5.17 -5.13 24.01
C GLY A 212 -6.68 -4.93 24.00
N PRO A 213 -7.31 -4.47 25.10
CA PRO A 213 -8.73 -4.22 25.17
C PRO A 213 -9.17 -2.88 24.51
N VAL A 214 -8.21 -2.01 24.16
CA VAL A 214 -8.48 -0.65 23.67
C VAL A 214 -8.42 -0.60 22.16
N THR A 215 -9.44 0.00 21.52
CA THR A 215 -9.41 0.33 20.09
C THR A 215 -8.94 1.77 19.92
N VAL A 216 -7.78 1.94 19.30
CA VAL A 216 -7.20 3.25 19.00
C VAL A 216 -7.57 3.62 17.56
N ARG A 217 -8.34 4.71 17.39
CA ARG A 217 -8.61 5.27 16.07
C ARG A 217 -7.33 5.91 15.53
N VAL A 218 -6.82 5.35 14.42
CA VAL A 218 -5.62 5.86 13.77
C VAL A 218 -5.96 7.04 12.89
N VAL A 219 -6.97 6.89 12.03
CA VAL A 219 -7.40 7.92 11.08
C VAL A 219 -8.36 8.89 11.76
N SER A 220 -8.03 10.17 11.74
CA SER A 220 -8.85 11.26 12.25
C SER A 220 -8.54 12.53 11.45
N ARG A 221 -9.47 13.50 11.42
CA ARG A 221 -9.23 14.78 10.73
C ARG A 221 -7.92 15.43 11.17
N ARG A 222 -7.63 15.45 12.47
CA ARG A 222 -6.39 15.99 13.02
C ARG A 222 -5.14 15.26 12.48
N PHE A 223 -5.19 13.93 12.35
CA PHE A 223 -4.08 13.13 11.80
C PHE A 223 -3.87 13.43 10.32
N LEU A 224 -4.96 13.50 9.54
CA LEU A 224 -4.92 13.83 8.12
C LEU A 224 -4.41 15.26 7.90
N ASP A 225 -4.93 16.25 8.62
CA ASP A 225 -4.48 17.64 8.53
C ASP A 225 -2.97 17.76 8.84
N ALA A 226 -2.49 17.05 9.84
CA ALA A 226 -1.05 17.02 10.17
C ALA A 226 -0.24 16.37 9.04
N ALA A 227 -0.69 15.24 8.50
CA ALA A 227 -0.03 14.52 7.40
C ALA A 227 0.05 15.39 6.15
N HIS A 228 -1.06 15.98 5.73
CA HIS A 228 -1.12 16.82 4.54
C HIS A 228 -0.23 18.06 4.64
N ARG A 229 -0.18 18.69 5.81
CA ARG A 229 0.74 19.83 6.06
C ARG A 229 2.21 19.43 5.99
N CYS A 230 2.53 18.16 6.28
CA CYS A 230 3.87 17.60 6.14
C CYS A 230 4.15 17.04 4.74
N GLY A 231 3.22 17.16 3.79
CA GLY A 231 3.36 16.62 2.43
C GLY A 231 3.13 15.11 2.34
N LEU A 232 2.68 14.46 3.42
CA LEU A 232 2.47 13.02 3.48
C LEU A 232 1.07 12.65 2.97
N ARG A 233 0.96 11.53 2.24
CA ARG A 233 -0.31 10.90 1.86
C ARG A 233 -0.73 9.88 2.91
N VAL A 234 -2.03 9.69 3.06
CA VAL A 234 -2.60 8.67 3.95
C VAL A 234 -3.56 7.79 3.16
N ASP A 235 -3.20 6.52 3.01
CA ASP A 235 -4.05 5.50 2.43
C ASP A 235 -4.60 4.60 3.55
N VAL A 236 -5.85 4.18 3.44
CA VAL A 236 -6.52 3.37 4.48
C VAL A 236 -6.81 1.97 3.95
N TRP A 237 -6.45 0.94 4.73
CA TRP A 237 -6.63 -0.47 4.42
C TRP A 237 -7.36 -1.23 5.52
N THR A 238 -8.04 -2.32 5.27
CA THR A 238 -8.66 -2.70 4.01
C THR A 238 -10.12 -2.29 4.11
N VAL A 239 -10.61 -1.55 3.14
CA VAL A 239 -11.95 -0.94 3.19
C VAL A 239 -12.77 -1.46 2.01
N ASP A 240 -13.77 -2.30 2.29
CA ASP A 240 -14.58 -2.95 1.26
C ASP A 240 -16.04 -2.47 1.23
N ASP A 241 -16.49 -1.82 2.31
CA ASP A 241 -17.85 -1.29 2.41
C ASP A 241 -17.96 0.08 1.72
N PRO A 242 -18.92 0.29 0.79
CA PRO A 242 -19.05 1.55 0.04
C PRO A 242 -19.39 2.77 0.90
N TRP A 243 -20.08 2.58 2.03
CA TRP A 243 -20.37 3.66 2.95
C TRP A 243 -19.11 4.11 3.69
N ASP A 244 -18.28 3.16 4.13
CA ASP A 244 -16.97 3.46 4.74
C ASP A 244 -16.01 4.10 3.74
N MET A 245 -15.98 3.65 2.49
CA MET A 245 -15.21 4.31 1.43
C MET A 245 -15.63 5.77 1.29
N SER A 246 -16.93 6.03 1.15
CA SER A 246 -17.49 7.38 1.04
C SER A 246 -17.10 8.26 2.23
N ARG A 247 -17.30 7.76 3.44
CA ARG A 247 -17.02 8.45 4.70
C ARG A 247 -15.53 8.79 4.86
N LEU A 248 -14.64 7.86 4.50
CA LEU A 248 -13.19 8.09 4.59
C LEU A 248 -12.71 9.10 3.55
N VAL A 249 -13.26 9.07 2.34
CA VAL A 249 -13.01 10.08 1.32
C VAL A 249 -13.48 11.47 1.79
N ASP A 250 -14.64 11.58 2.41
CA ASP A 250 -15.13 12.84 3.03
C ASP A 250 -14.25 13.31 4.19
N LEU A 251 -13.64 12.36 4.89
CA LEU A 251 -12.68 12.69 5.95
C LEU A 251 -11.40 13.28 5.38
N GLY A 252 -11.07 12.98 4.11
CA GLY A 252 -9.93 13.51 3.37
C GLY A 252 -8.76 12.53 3.27
N VAL A 253 -8.99 11.21 3.21
CA VAL A 253 -7.93 10.24 2.93
C VAL A 253 -7.45 10.38 1.49
N ASP A 254 -6.19 10.05 1.23
CA ASP A 254 -5.57 10.16 -0.10
C ASP A 254 -5.70 8.86 -0.92
N GLY A 255 -6.07 7.74 -0.29
CA GLY A 255 -6.26 6.47 -0.97
C GLY A 255 -7.03 5.45 -0.15
N ILE A 256 -7.65 4.54 -0.88
CA ILE A 256 -8.38 3.39 -0.36
C ILE A 256 -7.72 2.11 -0.87
N VAL A 257 -7.27 1.27 0.04
CA VAL A 257 -6.81 -0.10 -0.26
C VAL A 257 -7.99 -1.04 -0.03
N THR A 258 -8.39 -1.78 -1.06
CA THR A 258 -9.65 -2.52 -1.05
C THR A 258 -9.61 -3.80 -1.89
N ASN A 259 -10.32 -4.83 -1.44
CA ASN A 259 -10.62 -6.03 -2.24
C ASN A 259 -11.74 -5.76 -3.28
N ARG A 260 -12.41 -4.61 -3.19
CA ARG A 260 -13.54 -4.22 -4.02
C ARG A 260 -13.23 -2.94 -4.80
N ALA A 261 -12.14 -2.99 -5.58
CA ALA A 261 -11.72 -1.87 -6.42
C ALA A 261 -12.83 -1.40 -7.37
N ASP A 262 -13.65 -2.33 -7.88
CA ASP A 262 -14.84 -2.07 -8.69
C ASP A 262 -15.87 -1.17 -7.97
N VAL A 263 -16.11 -1.44 -6.68
CA VAL A 263 -17.01 -0.63 -5.84
C VAL A 263 -16.39 0.73 -5.56
N ALA A 264 -15.10 0.78 -5.21
CA ALA A 264 -14.39 2.04 -4.94
C ALA A 264 -14.42 2.98 -6.17
N VAL A 265 -14.20 2.44 -7.38
CA VAL A 265 -14.31 3.21 -8.63
C VAL A 265 -15.71 3.78 -8.82
N SER A 266 -16.76 2.99 -8.55
CA SER A 266 -18.14 3.47 -8.67
C SER A 266 -18.43 4.57 -7.65
N VAL A 267 -18.03 4.37 -6.39
CA VAL A 267 -18.21 5.37 -5.31
C VAL A 267 -17.57 6.71 -5.66
N LEU A 268 -16.32 6.70 -6.17
CA LEU A 268 -15.65 7.95 -6.54
C LEU A 268 -16.27 8.61 -7.78
N ARG A 269 -16.65 7.80 -8.79
CA ARG A 269 -17.31 8.28 -10.01
C ARG A 269 -18.65 8.95 -9.73
N ASP A 270 -19.52 8.30 -8.93
CA ASP A 270 -20.85 8.79 -8.59
C ASP A 270 -20.79 10.11 -7.82
N ARG A 271 -19.67 10.37 -7.16
CA ARG A 271 -19.40 11.59 -6.41
C ARG A 271 -18.61 12.64 -7.18
N GLY A 272 -18.23 12.37 -8.44
CA GLY A 272 -17.43 13.27 -9.25
C GLY A 272 -16.03 13.52 -8.69
N ILE A 273 -15.46 12.57 -7.93
CA ILE A 273 -14.14 12.69 -7.31
C ILE A 273 -13.07 12.19 -8.26
N ALA A 274 -12.04 13.00 -8.49
CA ALA A 274 -10.91 12.63 -9.33
C ALA A 274 -10.12 11.46 -8.74
N GLN A 275 -9.75 10.50 -9.60
CA GLN A 275 -8.90 9.36 -9.26
C GLN A 275 -7.44 9.69 -9.60
N GLY A 276 -6.47 9.19 -8.76
CA GLY A 276 -5.05 9.50 -8.89
C GLY A 276 -4.11 8.31 -8.81
#